data_d7ad197f7811ef704d4c29464b66c23b
#
_entry.id   d7ad197f7811ef704d4c29464b66c23b
#
_cell.length_a   1.000
_cell.length_b   1.000
_cell.length_c   1.000
_cell.angle_alpha   90.00
_cell.angle_beta   90.00
_cell.angle_gamma   90.00
#
_symmetry.space_group_name_H-M   'P 1'
#
loop_
_entity.id
_entity.type
_entity.pdbx_description
1 polymer ?
#
loop_
_entity_poly.entity_id
_entity_poly.type
_entity_poly.pdbx_seq_one_letter_code
_entity_poly.pdbx_strand_id
1 'polypeptide(L)'
;DAAFNGHNHAYERSHAVRGDAVDPTGTIYITVSPSGAAMDGNTGDWFTAATYADWADWGDLDAVAVWVLVTVDGATASARTMSLSDGVVDEFDL
;
A
#
# COMPACT_ATOMS: atom_id res chain seq x y z
N ASP A 1 -11.23 -7.40 -7.13
CA ASP A 1 -11.14 -7.76 -5.70
C ASP A 1 -9.85 -7.21 -5.11
N ALA A 2 -9.85 -6.88 -3.78
CA ALA A 2 -8.67 -6.41 -3.07
C ALA A 2 -8.52 -7.13 -1.73
N ALA A 3 -7.26 -7.34 -1.31
CA ALA A 3 -6.89 -7.89 -0.02
C ALA A 3 -5.92 -6.94 0.70
N PHE A 4 -6.27 -6.57 1.93
CA PHE A 4 -5.43 -5.73 2.77
C PHE A 4 -4.68 -6.60 3.78
N ASN A 5 -3.38 -6.39 3.85
CA ASN A 5 -2.45 -7.13 4.70
C ASN A 5 -1.64 -6.17 5.56
N GLY A 6 -1.06 -6.70 6.62
CA GLY A 6 -0.12 -6.02 7.49
C GLY A 6 1.17 -6.81 7.64
N HIS A 7 1.88 -6.61 8.74
CA HIS A 7 3.08 -7.29 9.18
C HIS A 7 4.38 -6.69 8.62
N ASN A 8 4.53 -6.53 7.33
CA ASN A 8 5.70 -5.83 6.77
C ASN A 8 5.57 -4.34 7.02
N HIS A 9 6.64 -3.72 7.47
CA HIS A 9 6.69 -2.30 7.79
C HIS A 9 6.99 -1.46 6.55
N ALA A 10 6.19 -1.66 5.51
CA ALA A 10 6.28 -0.93 4.25
C ALA A 10 4.88 -0.79 3.63
N TYR A 11 4.71 0.16 2.74
CA TYR A 11 3.57 0.15 1.84
C TYR A 11 3.96 -0.53 0.53
N GLU A 12 3.15 -1.47 0.12
CA GLU A 12 3.25 -2.11 -1.18
C GLU A 12 1.87 -2.42 -1.73
N ARG A 13 1.67 -2.12 -3.01
CA ARG A 13 0.49 -2.55 -3.76
C ARG A 13 0.92 -3.37 -4.96
N SER A 14 0.30 -4.51 -5.16
CA SER A 14 0.50 -5.33 -6.36
C SER A 14 -0.33 -4.82 -7.54
N HIS A 15 0.04 -5.18 -8.75
CA HIS A 15 -0.92 -5.34 -9.83
C HIS A 15 -2.01 -6.35 -9.43
N ALA A 16 -3.13 -6.40 -10.16
CA ALA A 16 -4.07 -7.50 -10.01
C ALA A 16 -3.38 -8.81 -10.42
N VAL A 17 -3.39 -9.82 -9.55
CA VAL A 17 -2.66 -11.08 -9.72
C VAL A 17 -3.61 -12.26 -9.62
N ARG A 18 -3.47 -13.21 -10.53
CA ARG A 18 -4.16 -14.51 -10.49
C ARG A 18 -3.16 -15.62 -10.74
N GLY A 19 -3.01 -16.53 -9.76
CA GLY A 19 -1.94 -17.52 -9.79
C GLY A 19 -0.56 -16.85 -9.82
N ASP A 20 0.27 -17.18 -10.79
CA ASP A 20 1.63 -16.68 -10.93
C ASP A 20 1.77 -15.61 -12.03
N ALA A 21 0.67 -14.87 -12.34
CA ALA A 21 0.67 -13.89 -13.41
C ALA A 21 -0.10 -12.61 -13.04
N VAL A 22 0.32 -11.48 -13.61
CA VAL A 22 -0.48 -10.26 -13.62
C VAL A 22 -1.69 -10.47 -14.53
N ASP A 23 -2.88 -10.33 -13.97
CA ASP A 23 -4.17 -10.58 -14.62
C ASP A 23 -5.19 -9.54 -14.12
N PRO A 24 -5.80 -8.73 -15.00
CA PRO A 24 -6.76 -7.69 -14.59
C PRO A 24 -8.02 -8.24 -13.91
N THR A 25 -8.27 -9.54 -13.99
CA THR A 25 -9.37 -10.22 -13.28
C THR A 25 -8.94 -10.83 -11.94
N GLY A 26 -7.71 -10.61 -11.54
CA GLY A 26 -7.11 -11.11 -10.31
C GLY A 26 -7.44 -10.26 -9.09
N THR A 27 -6.70 -10.48 -8.03
CA THR A 27 -6.80 -9.75 -6.76
C THR A 27 -5.63 -8.77 -6.63
N ILE A 28 -5.91 -7.55 -6.21
CA ILE A 28 -4.91 -6.57 -5.81
C ILE A 28 -4.58 -6.83 -4.33
N TYR A 29 -3.31 -7.00 -4.02
CA TYR A 29 -2.82 -7.15 -2.65
C TYR A 29 -2.19 -5.84 -2.20
N ILE A 30 -2.61 -5.38 -1.02
CA ILE A 30 -2.15 -4.13 -0.43
C ILE A 30 -1.57 -4.44 0.95
N THR A 31 -0.27 -4.20 1.13
CA THR A 31 0.38 -4.22 2.44
C THR A 31 0.45 -2.79 2.93
N VAL A 32 -0.10 -2.54 4.10
CA VAL A 32 -0.14 -1.20 4.70
C VAL A 32 0.80 -1.17 5.89
N SER A 33 1.73 -0.23 5.86
CA SER A 33 2.66 -0.01 6.95
C SER A 33 1.95 0.32 8.28
N PRO A 34 2.54 -0.07 9.39
CA PRO A 34 2.02 0.29 10.70
C PRO A 34 2.18 1.79 10.94
N SER A 35 1.15 2.40 11.49
CA SER A 35 1.27 3.74 12.07
C SER A 35 2.09 3.66 13.35
N GLY A 36 3.31 4.18 13.33
CA GLY A 36 4.17 4.32 14.51
C GLY A 36 5.21 3.22 14.75
N ALA A 37 5.46 2.33 13.78
CA ALA A 37 6.62 1.46 13.79
C ALA A 37 7.64 1.91 12.73
N ALA A 38 8.92 1.58 12.93
CA ALA A 38 9.95 1.84 11.92
C ALA A 38 9.58 1.18 10.59
N MET A 39 9.84 1.87 9.49
CA MET A 39 9.60 1.31 8.15
C MET A 39 10.79 0.49 7.68
N ASP A 40 10.50 -0.62 7.03
CA ASP A 40 11.48 -1.44 6.33
C ASP A 40 11.58 -0.96 4.86
N GLY A 41 12.78 -0.99 4.31
CA GLY A 41 12.96 -0.71 2.89
C GLY A 41 12.29 -1.80 2.03
N ASN A 42 11.56 -1.39 1.00
CA ASN A 42 10.96 -2.32 0.03
C ASN A 42 11.32 -1.89 -1.39
N THR A 43 11.90 -2.81 -2.16
CA THR A 43 12.26 -2.60 -3.57
C THR A 43 11.23 -3.14 -4.54
N GLY A 44 10.19 -3.80 -4.02
CA GLY A 44 9.17 -4.47 -4.83
C GLY A 44 9.63 -5.77 -5.47
N ASP A 45 8.72 -6.42 -6.17
CA ASP A 45 8.92 -7.67 -6.91
C ASP A 45 8.18 -7.59 -8.26
N TRP A 46 8.18 -8.68 -9.06
CA TRP A 46 7.57 -8.73 -10.40
C TRP A 46 6.08 -8.36 -10.44
N PHE A 47 5.36 -8.55 -9.34
CA PHE A 47 3.94 -8.23 -9.20
C PHE A 47 3.67 -6.82 -8.63
N THR A 48 4.70 -6.11 -8.20
CA THR A 48 4.54 -4.83 -7.51
C THR A 48 4.15 -3.71 -8.48
N ALA A 49 3.07 -3.00 -8.17
CA ALA A 49 2.60 -1.83 -8.92
C ALA A 49 3.05 -0.51 -8.29
N ALA A 50 3.13 -0.45 -6.96
CA ALA A 50 3.57 0.72 -6.22
C ALA A 50 4.24 0.31 -4.90
N THR A 51 5.25 1.05 -4.50
CA THR A 51 5.90 0.96 -3.19
C THR A 51 6.06 2.33 -2.59
N TYR A 52 5.95 2.39 -1.27
CA TYR A 52 6.40 3.53 -0.49
C TYR A 52 7.09 3.00 0.75
N ALA A 53 8.38 3.22 0.83
CA ALA A 53 9.19 2.90 1.99
C ALA A 53 10.23 3.99 2.15
N ASP A 54 10.13 4.74 3.21
CA ASP A 54 11.21 5.63 3.63
C ASP A 54 11.80 5.08 4.93
N TRP A 55 13.13 5.15 5.06
CA TRP A 55 13.80 4.76 6.29
C TRP A 55 13.51 5.82 7.34
N ALA A 56 12.68 5.45 8.32
CA ALA A 56 12.46 6.28 9.48
C ALA A 56 12.91 5.54 10.74
N ASP A 57 13.75 6.20 11.51
CA ASP A 57 14.11 5.73 12.84
C ASP A 57 12.91 5.80 13.80
N TRP A 58 12.89 4.93 14.79
CA TRP A 58 11.94 4.98 15.90
C TRP A 58 11.93 6.39 16.53
N GLY A 59 10.79 7.04 16.48
CA GLY A 59 10.58 8.37 17.04
C GLY A 59 10.25 9.45 16.02
N ASP A 60 10.47 9.22 14.74
CA ASP A 60 9.96 10.09 13.66
C ASP A 60 8.58 9.60 13.21
N LEU A 61 7.56 9.97 13.97
CA LEU A 61 6.17 9.58 13.69
C LEU A 61 5.66 10.15 12.37
N ASP A 62 6.20 11.26 11.92
CA ASP A 62 5.78 11.90 10.68
C ASP A 62 6.21 11.06 9.46
N ALA A 63 7.38 10.43 9.53
CA ALA A 63 7.90 9.59 8.47
C ALA A 63 7.31 8.16 8.46
N VAL A 64 6.74 7.70 9.59
CA VAL A 64 6.24 6.32 9.73
C VAL A 64 4.71 6.22 9.70
N ALA A 65 3.98 7.32 9.55
CA ALA A 65 2.52 7.30 9.50
C ALA A 65 2.04 7.18 8.04
N VAL A 66 1.68 5.98 7.65
CA VAL A 66 1.06 5.68 6.35
C VAL A 66 -0.28 5.00 6.59
N TRP A 67 -1.31 5.44 5.88
CA TRP A 67 -2.65 4.84 5.97
C TRP A 67 -3.33 4.81 4.60
N VAL A 68 -4.32 3.95 4.46
CA VAL A 68 -5.15 3.85 3.25
C VAL A 68 -6.57 4.29 3.57
N LEU A 69 -7.08 5.23 2.79
CA LEU A 69 -8.48 5.61 2.76
C LEU A 69 -9.17 4.88 1.61
N VAL A 70 -10.17 4.08 1.94
CA VAL A 70 -11.03 3.42 0.95
C VAL A 70 -12.35 4.16 0.86
N THR A 71 -12.72 4.57 -0.33
CA THR A 71 -14.02 5.20 -0.61
C THR A 71 -14.85 4.23 -1.45
N VAL A 72 -16.06 3.95 -0.99
CA VAL A 72 -17.02 3.09 -1.70
C VAL A 72 -18.23 3.93 -2.09
N ASP A 73 -18.57 3.92 -3.39
CA ASP A 73 -19.73 4.61 -3.93
C ASP A 73 -20.52 3.65 -4.87
N GLY A 74 -21.59 3.08 -4.32
CA GLY A 74 -22.38 2.08 -5.03
C GLY A 74 -21.57 0.85 -5.40
N ALA A 75 -21.37 0.64 -6.69
CA ALA A 75 -20.63 -0.50 -7.25
C ALA A 75 -19.15 -0.19 -7.54
N THR A 76 -18.69 1.01 -7.22
CA THR A 76 -17.30 1.44 -7.43
C THR A 76 -16.60 1.63 -6.09
N ALA A 77 -15.31 1.37 -6.06
CA ALA A 77 -14.45 1.66 -4.93
C ALA A 77 -13.10 2.17 -5.41
N SER A 78 -12.53 3.09 -4.65
CA SER A 78 -11.17 3.58 -4.86
C SER A 78 -10.39 3.58 -3.55
N ALA A 79 -9.09 3.48 -3.64
CA ALA A 79 -8.19 3.57 -2.50
C ALA A 79 -7.16 4.67 -2.73
N ARG A 80 -6.87 5.40 -1.67
CA ARG A 80 -5.85 6.45 -1.64
C ARG A 80 -4.93 6.19 -0.46
N THR A 81 -3.66 5.96 -0.74
CA THR A 81 -2.63 5.81 0.28
C THR A 81 -2.01 7.16 0.57
N MET A 82 -1.92 7.47 1.83
CA MET A 82 -1.45 8.75 2.33
C MET A 82 -0.31 8.56 3.32
N SER A 83 0.68 9.43 3.22
CA SER A 83 1.74 9.61 4.21
C SER A 83 1.57 10.96 4.90
N LEU A 84 1.92 11.04 6.18
CA LEU A 84 1.86 12.30 6.91
C LEU A 84 2.87 13.31 6.37
N SER A 85 4.05 12.87 5.94
CA SER A 85 5.10 13.73 5.40
C SER A 85 4.87 14.14 3.94
N ASP A 86 4.41 13.21 3.08
CA ASP A 86 4.39 13.41 1.62
C ASP A 86 2.98 13.56 1.03
N GLY A 87 1.93 13.42 1.87
CA GLY A 87 0.55 13.50 1.41
C GLY A 87 0.12 12.24 0.65
N VAL A 88 -0.48 12.37 -0.53
CA VAL A 88 -0.92 11.22 -1.34
C VAL A 88 0.29 10.60 -2.04
N VAL A 89 0.55 9.33 -1.74
CA VAL A 89 1.68 8.56 -2.30
C VAL A 89 1.25 7.51 -3.32
N ASP A 90 -0.02 7.08 -3.28
CA ASP A 90 -0.60 6.20 -4.28
C ASP A 90 -2.13 6.38 -4.36
N GLU A 91 -2.71 6.18 -5.55
CA GLU A 91 -4.16 6.24 -5.76
C GLU A 91 -4.56 5.25 -6.85
N PHE A 92 -5.62 4.46 -6.62
CA PHE A 92 -6.05 3.42 -7.55
C PHE A 92 -7.52 3.02 -7.34
N ASP A 93 -8.13 2.44 -8.38
CA ASP A 93 -9.45 1.84 -8.32
C ASP A 93 -9.38 0.37 -7.88
N LEU A 94 -10.42 -0.07 -7.14
CA LEU A 94 -10.57 -1.41 -6.60
C LEU A 94 -11.54 -2.28 -7.41
#